data_4a846536a062effb04b54fb69db6c099
#
_entry.id   4a846536a062effb04b54fb69db6c099
#
_cell.length_a   1.000
_cell.length_b   1.000
_cell.length_c   1.000
_cell.angle_alpha   90.00
_cell.angle_beta   90.00
_cell.angle_gamma   90.00
#
_symmetry.space_group_name_H-M   'P 1'
#
loop_
_entity.id
_entity.type
_entity.pdbx_description
1 polymer ?
#
loop_
_entity_poly.entity_id
_entity_poly.type
_entity_poly.pdbx_seq_one_letter_code
_entity_poly.pdbx_strand_id
1 'polypeptide(L)'
;MNGTLDLRRRLRLHVVGVGGPGMSAIATCLAQMGHEVSGSDIKSSELIERLVDLGIRVNIGHDSSVVHDCDAVTASTAIPRTNIELVEAEQSRVPVLNRAAMLTSICAISPSIGVAGTHGKTTTTSLLVRIFTEAGLDPNFVVGGELLDEGVGARWTGAEWTIVEADESDGTHLELPLSATILTNIDSDHLDHYGDLQGITNSFQKYVLGIDGPVVMCVDDPTIAGLVRPQQCVTYGFSNDARFRCHSVESSNGLTSFAISKTDETSDVVNMTVQMSLRGRHNVLNVTAAIAMAVSCGVDPQVAVSAVAKFGGVGRRFEIIGEVDDITFVDDYAHLPREIAAVMSAAKTSDDHWERVVAVFQPNRYNRMAVMSHEYVNAFVDADVVVITDIYASGTQKIEGITGRLVVEAVLQAHPHAQVFWHAERDSLAEFVNQLVQPRDVCISMGCGDIEYLPQELVSLRSDGAAI
;
A
#
# COMPACT_ATOMS: atom_id res chain seq x y z
N MET A 1 -24.43 -8.66 8.02
CA MET A 1 -25.40 -7.79 7.33
C MET A 1 -24.67 -7.15 6.15
N ASN A 2 -24.89 -7.68 4.96
CA ASN A 2 -24.21 -7.22 3.73
C ASN A 2 -25.20 -6.35 2.94
N GLY A 3 -25.45 -5.14 3.42
CA GLY A 3 -26.28 -4.17 2.70
C GLY A 3 -25.42 -3.02 2.21
N THR A 4 -25.52 -2.68 0.93
CA THR A 4 -24.99 -1.42 0.41
C THR A 4 -25.91 -0.26 0.78
N LEU A 5 -25.34 0.94 0.97
CA LEU A 5 -26.08 2.16 1.28
C LEU A 5 -26.19 3.03 0.02
N ASP A 6 -27.35 3.60 -0.25
CA ASP A 6 -27.49 4.55 -1.35
C ASP A 6 -26.96 5.94 -0.92
N LEU A 7 -25.74 6.24 -1.34
CA LEU A 7 -25.03 7.49 -1.04
C LEU A 7 -25.39 8.66 -1.98
N ARG A 8 -26.36 8.50 -2.92
CA ARG A 8 -26.81 9.60 -3.79
C ARG A 8 -27.67 10.64 -3.09
N ARG A 9 -28.17 10.32 -1.88
CA ARG A 9 -28.91 11.24 -1.02
C ARG A 9 -28.06 11.65 0.17
N ARG A 10 -28.22 12.88 0.66
CA ARG A 10 -27.52 13.33 1.86
C ARG A 10 -27.96 12.52 3.08
N LEU A 11 -26.98 12.01 3.83
CA LEU A 11 -27.15 11.16 5.00
C LEU A 11 -26.34 11.71 6.17
N ARG A 12 -26.72 11.29 7.39
CA ARG A 12 -25.95 11.45 8.62
C ARG A 12 -25.26 10.14 8.92
N LEU A 13 -23.92 10.14 8.88
CA LEU A 13 -23.10 8.94 8.97
C LEU A 13 -22.13 9.04 10.14
N HIS A 14 -21.97 7.95 10.88
CA HIS A 14 -20.99 7.88 11.96
C HIS A 14 -19.94 6.82 11.69
N VAL A 15 -18.64 7.18 11.91
CA VAL A 15 -17.48 6.34 11.59
C VAL A 15 -16.74 5.98 12.89
N VAL A 16 -16.82 4.72 13.30
CA VAL A 16 -16.19 4.21 14.53
C VAL A 16 -14.77 3.72 14.21
N GLY A 17 -13.77 4.20 14.94
CA GLY A 17 -12.35 3.97 14.65
C GLY A 17 -11.85 4.85 13.50
N VAL A 18 -12.31 6.11 13.47
CA VAL A 18 -12.09 7.04 12.34
C VAL A 18 -10.63 7.47 12.17
N GLY A 19 -9.79 7.34 13.21
CA GLY A 19 -8.36 7.66 13.17
C GLY A 19 -7.51 6.63 12.44
N GLY A 20 -8.07 5.47 12.09
CA GLY A 20 -7.37 4.48 11.26
C GLY A 20 -7.34 4.91 9.77
N PRO A 21 -6.22 4.66 9.02
CA PRO A 21 -6.04 5.20 7.65
C PRO A 21 -7.18 4.85 6.69
N GLY A 22 -7.68 3.60 6.71
CA GLY A 22 -8.78 3.19 5.85
C GLY A 22 -10.13 3.80 6.22
N MET A 23 -10.37 4.10 7.50
CA MET A 23 -11.63 4.70 7.96
C MET A 23 -11.60 6.22 7.81
N SER A 24 -10.44 6.86 8.01
CA SER A 24 -10.27 8.29 7.73
C SER A 24 -10.45 8.60 6.24
N ALA A 25 -9.95 7.75 5.35
CA ALA A 25 -10.16 7.85 3.91
C ALA A 25 -11.65 7.77 3.53
N ILE A 26 -12.38 6.82 4.11
CA ILE A 26 -13.83 6.69 3.94
C ILE A 26 -14.55 7.95 4.45
N ALA A 27 -14.23 8.40 5.68
CA ALA A 27 -14.84 9.60 6.27
C ALA A 27 -14.62 10.85 5.41
N THR A 28 -13.40 11.01 4.86
CA THR A 28 -13.05 12.08 3.93
C THR A 28 -13.94 12.05 2.69
N CYS A 29 -14.05 10.91 2.00
CA CYS A 29 -14.91 10.77 0.83
C CYS A 29 -16.37 11.11 1.16
N LEU A 30 -16.90 10.55 2.24
CA LEU A 30 -18.30 10.80 2.65
C LEU A 30 -18.58 12.29 2.93
N ALA A 31 -17.65 12.97 3.62
CA ALA A 31 -17.78 14.41 3.88
C ALA A 31 -17.72 15.23 2.59
N GLN A 32 -16.80 14.93 1.68
CA GLN A 32 -16.67 15.59 0.38
C GLN A 32 -17.84 15.28 -0.57
N MET A 33 -18.53 14.13 -0.40
CA MET A 33 -19.81 13.84 -1.07
C MET A 33 -20.96 14.69 -0.55
N GLY A 34 -20.77 15.43 0.55
CA GLY A 34 -21.77 16.32 1.15
C GLY A 34 -22.64 15.66 2.22
N HIS A 35 -22.25 14.48 2.73
CA HIS A 35 -22.90 13.86 3.88
C HIS A 35 -22.55 14.61 5.17
N GLU A 36 -23.39 14.51 6.19
CA GLU A 36 -23.07 14.95 7.54
C GLU A 36 -22.32 13.79 8.24
N VAL A 37 -21.00 13.96 8.42
CA VAL A 37 -20.14 12.91 8.95
C VAL A 37 -19.70 13.25 10.38
N SER A 38 -19.78 12.25 11.25
CA SER A 38 -19.16 12.26 12.57
C SER A 38 -18.31 11.01 12.76
N GLY A 39 -17.41 11.01 13.73
CA GLY A 39 -16.59 9.84 14.03
C GLY A 39 -16.14 9.78 15.47
N SER A 40 -15.64 8.62 15.87
CA SER A 40 -15.04 8.37 17.19
C SER A 40 -13.74 7.57 17.07
N ASP A 41 -12.81 7.85 17.97
CA ASP A 41 -11.58 7.05 18.12
C ASP A 41 -11.10 7.11 19.58
N ILE A 42 -10.29 6.15 20.01
CA ILE A 42 -9.74 6.10 21.37
C ILE A 42 -8.55 7.04 21.58
N LYS A 43 -7.88 7.46 20.49
CA LYS A 43 -6.69 8.31 20.52
C LYS A 43 -6.80 9.43 19.49
N SER A 44 -6.20 10.58 19.81
CA SER A 44 -5.96 11.63 18.81
C SER A 44 -4.78 11.28 17.91
N SER A 45 -4.83 11.78 16.68
CA SER A 45 -3.76 11.63 15.66
C SER A 45 -3.85 12.79 14.66
N GLU A 46 -2.78 13.00 13.88
CA GLU A 46 -2.79 13.97 12.79
C GLU A 46 -3.91 13.73 11.77
N LEU A 47 -4.24 12.46 11.50
CA LEU A 47 -5.37 12.11 10.64
C LEU A 47 -6.69 12.65 11.19
N ILE A 48 -6.90 12.58 12.51
CA ILE A 48 -8.10 13.12 13.16
C ILE A 48 -8.13 14.64 13.05
N GLU A 49 -7.00 15.32 13.23
CA GLU A 49 -6.92 16.79 13.09
C GLU A 49 -7.32 17.21 11.66
N ARG A 50 -6.81 16.53 10.64
CA ARG A 50 -7.22 16.76 9.24
C ARG A 50 -8.72 16.53 8.98
N LEU A 51 -9.32 15.52 9.62
CA LEU A 51 -10.77 15.27 9.52
C LEU A 51 -11.58 16.40 10.18
N VAL A 52 -11.12 16.93 11.30
CA VAL A 52 -11.75 18.08 11.96
C VAL A 52 -11.68 19.33 11.08
N ASP A 53 -10.54 19.56 10.41
CA ASP A 53 -10.37 20.68 9.45
C ASP A 53 -11.32 20.55 8.24
N LEU A 54 -11.68 19.31 7.85
CA LEU A 54 -12.73 19.06 6.84
C LEU A 54 -14.16 19.23 7.37
N GLY A 55 -14.33 19.62 8.64
CA GLY A 55 -15.63 19.84 9.27
C GLY A 55 -16.29 18.56 9.81
N ILE A 56 -15.58 17.46 9.92
CA ILE A 56 -16.05 16.22 10.54
C ILE A 56 -15.98 16.37 12.07
N ARG A 57 -17.06 16.07 12.76
CA ARG A 57 -17.09 16.07 14.23
C ARG A 57 -16.49 14.77 14.75
N VAL A 58 -15.35 14.81 15.43
CA VAL A 58 -14.68 13.64 15.99
C VAL A 58 -14.67 13.67 17.50
N ASN A 59 -15.14 12.62 18.14
CA ASN A 59 -15.07 12.38 19.57
C ASN A 59 -13.84 11.52 19.90
N ILE A 60 -13.06 11.94 20.88
CA ILE A 60 -12.04 11.06 21.49
C ILE A 60 -12.72 10.31 22.64
N GLY A 61 -12.75 8.99 22.53
CA GLY A 61 -13.61 8.09 23.31
C GLY A 61 -14.89 7.74 22.56
N HIS A 62 -15.68 6.82 23.13
CA HIS A 62 -16.92 6.33 22.56
C HIS A 62 -18.14 6.83 23.35
N ASP A 63 -19.20 7.25 22.63
CA ASP A 63 -20.46 7.73 23.20
C ASP A 63 -21.64 7.17 22.41
N SER A 64 -22.43 6.30 23.04
CA SER A 64 -23.60 5.69 22.41
C SER A 64 -24.67 6.67 21.96
N SER A 65 -24.74 7.87 22.56
CA SER A 65 -25.76 8.89 22.23
C SER A 65 -25.63 9.44 20.82
N VAL A 66 -24.42 9.40 20.21
CA VAL A 66 -24.17 9.93 18.85
C VAL A 66 -24.89 9.13 17.76
N VAL A 67 -25.27 7.89 18.07
CA VAL A 67 -25.86 6.96 17.10
C VAL A 67 -27.33 7.27 16.79
N HIS A 68 -28.07 7.84 17.75
CA HIS A 68 -29.51 8.03 17.64
C HIS A 68 -29.97 8.90 16.46
N ASP A 69 -29.10 9.82 16.04
CA ASP A 69 -29.39 10.75 14.94
C ASP A 69 -28.78 10.30 13.60
N CYS A 70 -28.16 9.12 13.53
CA CYS A 70 -27.49 8.62 12.34
C CYS A 70 -28.40 7.79 11.45
N ASP A 71 -28.23 7.95 10.13
CA ASP A 71 -28.86 7.09 9.11
C ASP A 71 -28.13 5.75 8.98
N ALA A 72 -26.81 5.73 9.26
CA ALA A 72 -26.00 4.51 9.34
C ALA A 72 -24.70 4.76 10.13
N VAL A 73 -24.13 3.64 10.66
CA VAL A 73 -22.82 3.58 11.30
C VAL A 73 -21.91 2.71 10.47
N THR A 74 -20.64 3.10 10.32
CA THR A 74 -19.60 2.23 9.76
C THR A 74 -18.44 2.08 10.74
N ALA A 75 -17.82 0.90 10.79
CA ALA A 75 -16.77 0.61 11.76
C ALA A 75 -15.58 -0.11 11.13
N SER A 76 -14.39 0.18 11.67
CA SER A 76 -13.18 -0.59 11.41
C SER A 76 -13.34 -2.04 11.91
N THR A 77 -12.70 -2.99 11.22
CA THR A 77 -12.63 -4.40 11.66
C THR A 77 -11.88 -4.58 12.99
N ALA A 78 -11.05 -3.61 13.39
CA ALA A 78 -10.36 -3.58 14.67
C ALA A 78 -11.29 -3.27 15.86
N ILE A 79 -12.49 -2.73 15.62
CA ILE A 79 -13.45 -2.37 16.66
C ILE A 79 -14.20 -3.63 17.10
N PRO A 80 -14.17 -3.99 18.41
CA PRO A 80 -14.88 -5.16 18.90
C PRO A 80 -16.40 -4.93 18.84
N ARG A 81 -17.16 -5.99 18.58
CA ARG A 81 -18.64 -5.95 18.53
C ARG A 81 -19.28 -5.51 19.85
N THR A 82 -18.53 -5.52 20.94
CA THR A 82 -18.96 -5.06 22.27
C THR A 82 -18.80 -3.53 22.44
N ASN A 83 -18.32 -2.81 21.42
CA ASN A 83 -18.24 -1.36 21.45
C ASN A 83 -19.63 -0.76 21.67
N ILE A 84 -19.73 0.23 22.56
CA ILE A 84 -21.02 0.81 23.02
C ILE A 84 -21.80 1.48 21.90
N GLU A 85 -21.13 2.08 20.90
CA GLU A 85 -21.76 2.71 19.74
C GLU A 85 -22.34 1.65 18.79
N LEU A 86 -21.63 0.52 18.58
CA LEU A 86 -22.12 -0.58 17.76
C LEU A 86 -23.32 -1.29 18.43
N VAL A 87 -23.23 -1.51 19.75
CA VAL A 87 -24.31 -2.12 20.53
C VAL A 87 -25.56 -1.22 20.47
N GLU A 88 -25.42 0.09 20.63
CA GLU A 88 -26.53 1.04 20.55
C GLU A 88 -27.13 1.08 19.15
N ALA A 89 -26.28 1.08 18.10
CA ALA A 89 -26.76 1.06 16.71
C ALA A 89 -27.65 -0.17 16.45
N GLU A 90 -27.25 -1.35 16.92
CA GLU A 90 -28.06 -2.57 16.81
C GLU A 90 -29.39 -2.47 17.59
N GLN A 91 -29.38 -1.93 18.82
CA GLN A 91 -30.56 -1.76 19.65
C GLN A 91 -31.55 -0.76 19.04
N SER A 92 -31.02 0.36 18.51
CA SER A 92 -31.80 1.42 17.88
C SER A 92 -32.16 1.11 16.42
N ARG A 93 -31.75 -0.07 15.89
CA ARG A 93 -31.95 -0.50 14.49
C ARG A 93 -31.34 0.46 13.46
N VAL A 94 -30.28 1.15 13.82
CA VAL A 94 -29.46 1.91 12.88
C VAL A 94 -28.56 0.92 12.12
N PRO A 95 -28.54 0.93 10.78
CA PRO A 95 -27.70 0.02 10.00
C PRO A 95 -26.22 0.16 10.36
N VAL A 96 -25.55 -0.97 10.61
CA VAL A 96 -24.10 -1.03 10.83
C VAL A 96 -23.45 -1.69 9.61
N LEU A 97 -22.59 -0.94 8.94
CA LEU A 97 -21.78 -1.42 7.80
C LEU A 97 -20.34 -1.66 8.25
N ASN A 98 -19.72 -2.71 7.74
CA ASN A 98 -18.27 -2.84 7.84
C ASN A 98 -17.57 -1.95 6.80
N ARG A 99 -16.24 -1.84 6.89
CA ARG A 99 -15.41 -1.06 5.95
C ARG A 99 -15.67 -1.44 4.49
N ALA A 100 -15.73 -2.74 4.19
CA ALA A 100 -15.95 -3.26 2.85
C ALA A 100 -17.31 -2.81 2.25
N ALA A 101 -18.40 -2.96 3.02
CA ALA A 101 -19.73 -2.56 2.57
C ALA A 101 -19.84 -1.05 2.33
N MET A 102 -19.17 -0.22 3.13
CA MET A 102 -19.13 1.22 2.92
C MET A 102 -18.31 1.58 1.67
N LEU A 103 -17.14 0.97 1.47
CA LEU A 103 -16.34 1.16 0.27
C LEU A 103 -17.09 0.69 -0.98
N THR A 104 -17.80 -0.44 -0.91
CA THR A 104 -18.70 -0.93 -1.97
C THR A 104 -19.79 0.13 -2.30
N SER A 105 -20.35 0.76 -1.27
CA SER A 105 -21.36 1.82 -1.45
C SER A 105 -20.79 3.05 -2.15
N ILE A 106 -19.55 3.44 -1.84
CA ILE A 106 -18.83 4.54 -2.51
C ILE A 106 -18.56 4.16 -3.98
N CYS A 107 -18.01 2.98 -4.24
CA CYS A 107 -17.70 2.50 -5.59
C CYS A 107 -18.95 2.33 -6.48
N ALA A 108 -20.14 2.14 -5.88
CA ALA A 108 -21.40 2.02 -6.63
C ALA A 108 -21.92 3.36 -7.19
N ILE A 109 -21.30 4.49 -6.86
CA ILE A 109 -21.73 5.81 -7.34
C ILE A 109 -21.30 6.06 -8.79
N SER A 110 -20.10 5.62 -9.16
CA SER A 110 -19.52 5.84 -10.49
C SER A 110 -18.68 4.63 -10.93
N PRO A 111 -18.37 4.50 -12.23
CA PRO A 111 -17.43 3.50 -12.71
C PRO A 111 -16.15 3.48 -11.90
N SER A 112 -15.78 2.29 -11.42
CA SER A 112 -14.64 2.17 -10.50
C SER A 112 -13.55 1.25 -11.07
N ILE A 113 -12.30 1.64 -10.87
CA ILE A 113 -11.11 0.85 -11.21
C ILE A 113 -10.49 0.36 -9.92
N GLY A 114 -10.39 -0.97 -9.77
CA GLY A 114 -9.71 -1.60 -8.64
C GLY A 114 -8.26 -1.94 -8.95
N VAL A 115 -7.37 -1.75 -7.99
CA VAL A 115 -6.00 -2.28 -8.06
C VAL A 115 -5.85 -3.35 -7.01
N ALA A 116 -5.66 -4.58 -7.46
CA ALA A 116 -5.58 -5.78 -6.65
C ALA A 116 -4.23 -6.48 -6.79
N GLY A 117 -3.97 -7.42 -5.90
CA GLY A 117 -2.76 -8.24 -5.84
C GLY A 117 -2.04 -8.09 -4.50
N THR A 118 -1.16 -9.01 -4.18
CA THR A 118 -0.51 -9.04 -2.86
C THR A 118 0.40 -7.83 -2.65
N HIS A 119 1.21 -7.45 -3.65
CA HIS A 119 2.19 -6.36 -3.57
C HIS A 119 1.97 -5.29 -4.63
N GLY A 120 2.39 -4.05 -4.32
CA GLY A 120 2.39 -2.94 -5.27
C GLY A 120 1.05 -2.24 -5.48
N LYS A 121 -0.02 -2.63 -4.76
CA LYS A 121 -1.34 -2.00 -4.86
C LYS A 121 -1.28 -0.49 -4.70
N THR A 122 -0.78 0.00 -3.57
CA THR A 122 -0.74 1.42 -3.21
C THR A 122 0.00 2.25 -4.25
N THR A 123 1.20 1.82 -4.65
CA THR A 123 2.01 2.52 -5.66
C THR A 123 1.30 2.56 -7.02
N THR A 124 0.73 1.43 -7.45
CA THR A 124 0.03 1.34 -8.75
C THR A 124 -1.25 2.18 -8.75
N THR A 125 -2.02 2.18 -7.64
CA THR A 125 -3.21 3.01 -7.48
C THR A 125 -2.86 4.49 -7.55
N SER A 126 -1.83 4.90 -6.82
CA SER A 126 -1.34 6.29 -6.80
C SER A 126 -0.85 6.77 -8.17
N LEU A 127 -0.10 5.92 -8.88
CA LEU A 127 0.32 6.19 -10.27
C LEU A 127 -0.89 6.37 -11.19
N LEU A 128 -1.91 5.50 -11.06
CA LEU A 128 -3.12 5.60 -11.87
C LEU A 128 -3.90 6.88 -11.58
N VAL A 129 -4.03 7.26 -10.30
CA VAL A 129 -4.63 8.54 -9.89
C VAL A 129 -3.88 9.71 -10.53
N ARG A 130 -2.53 9.72 -10.45
CA ARG A 130 -1.70 10.75 -11.05
C ARG A 130 -1.89 10.86 -12.57
N ILE A 131 -1.95 9.72 -13.27
CA ILE A 131 -2.16 9.69 -14.72
C ILE A 131 -3.54 10.26 -15.09
N PHE A 132 -4.60 9.87 -14.38
CA PHE A 132 -5.95 10.36 -14.63
C PHE A 132 -6.06 11.86 -14.34
N THR A 133 -5.41 12.34 -13.27
CA THR A 133 -5.36 13.77 -12.95
C THR A 133 -4.65 14.57 -14.05
N GLU A 134 -3.50 14.12 -14.53
CA GLU A 134 -2.77 14.77 -15.63
C GLU A 134 -3.57 14.74 -16.94
N ALA A 135 -4.39 13.72 -17.16
CA ALA A 135 -5.31 13.62 -18.29
C ALA A 135 -6.54 14.55 -18.16
N GLY A 136 -6.67 15.29 -17.06
CA GLY A 136 -7.81 16.19 -16.80
C GLY A 136 -9.10 15.48 -16.39
N LEU A 137 -9.01 14.21 -15.97
CA LEU A 137 -10.16 13.41 -15.54
C LEU A 137 -10.45 13.55 -14.03
N ASP A 138 -9.52 14.10 -13.26
CA ASP A 138 -9.62 14.43 -11.81
C ASP A 138 -10.38 13.38 -10.97
N PRO A 139 -9.91 12.13 -10.89
CA PRO A 139 -10.69 11.01 -10.37
C PRO A 139 -10.99 11.13 -8.87
N ASN A 140 -12.10 10.50 -8.43
CA ASN A 140 -12.27 10.13 -7.03
C ASN A 140 -11.28 9.01 -6.69
N PHE A 141 -10.74 8.98 -5.47
CA PHE A 141 -9.85 7.88 -5.10
C PHE A 141 -9.87 7.55 -3.61
N VAL A 142 -9.54 6.28 -3.31
CA VAL A 142 -9.22 5.77 -1.97
C VAL A 142 -7.98 4.89 -2.10
N VAL A 143 -6.87 5.33 -1.51
CA VAL A 143 -5.54 4.69 -1.56
C VAL A 143 -5.13 4.30 -0.15
N GLY A 144 -4.38 3.22 0.01
CA GLY A 144 -3.91 2.72 1.30
C GLY A 144 -2.75 3.52 1.93
N GLY A 145 -2.24 4.53 1.22
CA GLY A 145 -1.18 5.45 1.66
C GLY A 145 -1.46 6.88 1.23
N GLU A 146 -0.61 7.80 1.59
CA GLU A 146 -0.70 9.20 1.17
C GLU A 146 0.08 9.42 -0.14
N LEU A 147 -0.52 10.10 -1.11
CA LEU A 147 0.17 10.62 -2.27
C LEU A 147 1.05 11.78 -1.83
N LEU A 148 2.37 11.68 -1.98
CA LEU A 148 3.31 12.71 -1.50
C LEU A 148 3.06 14.08 -2.15
N ASP A 149 2.63 14.10 -3.41
CA ASP A 149 2.32 15.34 -4.13
C ASP A 149 1.08 16.08 -3.59
N GLU A 150 0.16 15.35 -2.94
CA GLU A 150 -1.14 15.88 -2.50
C GLU A 150 -1.31 15.83 -0.97
N GLY A 151 -0.51 15.03 -0.26
CA GLY A 151 -0.59 14.84 1.19
C GLY A 151 -1.89 14.17 1.67
N VAL A 152 -2.60 13.46 0.79
CA VAL A 152 -3.88 12.81 1.11
C VAL A 152 -3.94 11.39 0.57
N GLY A 153 -4.66 10.51 1.27
CA GLY A 153 -4.94 9.12 0.85
C GLY A 153 -6.32 8.94 0.22
N ALA A 154 -7.18 9.97 0.24
CA ALA A 154 -8.50 9.88 -0.35
C ALA A 154 -9.00 11.26 -0.79
N ARG A 155 -9.80 11.28 -1.86
CA ARG A 155 -10.47 12.48 -2.37
C ARG A 155 -11.72 12.11 -3.15
N TRP A 156 -12.78 12.88 -2.95
CA TRP A 156 -14.00 12.79 -3.74
C TRP A 156 -14.21 14.12 -4.48
N THR A 157 -14.12 14.08 -5.80
CA THR A 157 -14.28 15.26 -6.70
C THR A 157 -15.67 15.30 -7.36
N GLY A 158 -16.39 14.17 -7.34
CA GLY A 158 -17.61 13.97 -8.11
C GLY A 158 -17.36 13.66 -9.59
N ALA A 159 -16.13 13.35 -9.97
CA ALA A 159 -15.75 12.95 -11.32
C ALA A 159 -16.34 11.59 -11.72
N GLU A 160 -16.21 11.28 -13.02
CA GLU A 160 -16.75 10.05 -13.61
C GLU A 160 -16.08 8.79 -13.05
N TRP A 161 -14.76 8.83 -12.80
CA TRP A 161 -14.01 7.66 -12.37
C TRP A 161 -13.71 7.65 -10.88
N THR A 162 -13.82 6.48 -10.27
CA THR A 162 -13.30 6.20 -8.92
C THR A 162 -12.16 5.17 -8.99
N ILE A 163 -11.03 5.45 -8.36
CA ILE A 163 -9.86 4.57 -8.32
C ILE A 163 -9.63 4.11 -6.88
N VAL A 164 -9.60 2.78 -6.65
CA VAL A 164 -9.50 2.22 -5.29
C VAL A 164 -8.53 1.07 -5.22
N GLU A 165 -7.95 0.86 -4.05
CA GLU A 165 -7.29 -0.41 -3.73
C GLU A 165 -8.35 -1.48 -3.46
N ALA A 166 -8.24 -2.59 -4.17
CA ALA A 166 -9.08 -3.77 -3.97
C ALA A 166 -8.35 -4.76 -3.06
N ASP A 167 -8.53 -4.57 -1.74
CA ASP A 167 -7.83 -5.32 -0.69
C ASP A 167 -8.37 -6.74 -0.58
N GLU A 168 -7.47 -7.71 -0.66
CA GLU A 168 -7.77 -9.14 -0.53
C GLU A 168 -7.78 -9.62 0.93
N SER A 169 -7.19 -8.88 1.85
CA SER A 169 -6.91 -9.34 3.22
C SER A 169 -8.15 -9.81 4.00
N ASP A 170 -9.31 -9.24 3.69
CA ASP A 170 -10.61 -9.55 4.29
C ASP A 170 -11.68 -9.97 3.25
N GLY A 171 -11.26 -10.19 2.00
CA GLY A 171 -12.16 -10.54 0.90
C GLY A 171 -12.90 -9.36 0.27
N THR A 172 -12.63 -8.12 0.69
CA THR A 172 -13.27 -6.88 0.18
C THR A 172 -13.22 -6.79 -1.35
N HIS A 173 -12.10 -7.18 -1.99
CA HIS A 173 -11.95 -7.15 -3.45
C HIS A 173 -13.10 -7.85 -4.21
N LEU A 174 -13.69 -8.92 -3.65
CA LEU A 174 -14.82 -9.65 -4.28
C LEU A 174 -16.16 -8.92 -4.17
N GLU A 175 -16.28 -7.92 -3.28
CA GLU A 175 -17.53 -7.21 -3.00
C GLU A 175 -17.64 -5.90 -3.80
N LEU A 176 -16.52 -5.38 -4.33
CA LEU A 176 -16.47 -4.10 -5.03
C LEU A 176 -17.11 -4.19 -6.42
N PRO A 177 -18.04 -3.28 -6.77
CA PRO A 177 -18.68 -3.22 -8.09
C PRO A 177 -17.75 -2.51 -9.10
N LEU A 178 -16.70 -3.19 -9.52
CA LEU A 178 -15.67 -2.61 -10.37
C LEU A 178 -15.99 -2.71 -11.85
N SER A 179 -15.66 -1.67 -12.59
CA SER A 179 -15.77 -1.62 -14.06
C SER A 179 -14.47 -2.06 -14.76
N ALA A 180 -13.33 -1.97 -14.07
CA ALA A 180 -12.04 -2.40 -14.57
C ALA A 180 -11.11 -2.76 -13.41
N THR A 181 -10.04 -3.52 -13.67
CA THR A 181 -9.09 -3.87 -12.61
C THR A 181 -7.67 -4.09 -13.11
N ILE A 182 -6.71 -3.84 -12.21
CA ILE A 182 -5.32 -4.27 -12.34
C ILE A 182 -5.07 -5.41 -11.34
N LEU A 183 -4.44 -6.49 -11.78
CA LEU A 183 -3.92 -7.56 -10.92
C LEU A 183 -2.39 -7.59 -11.04
N THR A 184 -1.71 -7.20 -9.97
CA THR A 184 -0.25 -6.99 -9.98
C THR A 184 0.54 -8.27 -9.81
N ASN A 185 0.26 -9.06 -8.78
CA ASN A 185 0.89 -10.33 -8.44
C ASN A 185 0.04 -11.12 -7.45
N ILE A 186 0.33 -12.41 -7.28
CA ILE A 186 -0.29 -13.27 -6.26
C ILE A 186 0.82 -13.95 -5.47
N ASP A 187 0.83 -13.74 -4.15
CA ASP A 187 1.80 -14.31 -3.24
C ASP A 187 1.13 -14.87 -1.97
N SER A 188 1.88 -15.63 -1.19
CA SER A 188 1.43 -16.19 0.09
C SER A 188 1.34 -15.10 1.15
N ASP A 189 0.20 -14.46 1.28
CA ASP A 189 -0.16 -13.61 2.41
C ASP A 189 -1.60 -13.92 2.85
N HIS A 190 -1.98 -13.45 4.03
CA HIS A 190 -3.33 -13.63 4.57
C HIS A 190 -3.81 -15.10 4.60
N LEU A 191 -2.88 -16.05 4.85
CA LEU A 191 -3.17 -17.48 4.91
C LEU A 191 -4.13 -17.86 6.04
N ASP A 192 -4.26 -17.03 7.05
CA ASP A 192 -5.28 -17.13 8.10
C ASP A 192 -6.71 -16.98 7.54
N HIS A 193 -6.89 -16.23 6.45
CA HIS A 193 -8.15 -16.06 5.75
C HIS A 193 -8.36 -17.10 4.63
N TYR A 194 -7.32 -17.37 3.83
CA TYR A 194 -7.42 -18.21 2.63
C TYR A 194 -6.99 -19.66 2.81
N GLY A 195 -6.31 -19.99 3.90
CA GLY A 195 -5.76 -21.31 4.21
C GLY A 195 -4.42 -21.57 3.52
N ASP A 196 -4.35 -21.42 2.19
CA ASP A 196 -3.15 -21.66 1.40
C ASP A 196 -3.09 -20.79 0.13
N LEU A 197 -1.99 -20.90 -0.64
CA LEU A 197 -1.81 -20.20 -1.89
C LEU A 197 -2.89 -20.55 -2.93
N GLN A 198 -3.43 -21.77 -2.91
CA GLN A 198 -4.50 -22.17 -3.82
C GLN A 198 -5.81 -21.43 -3.47
N GLY A 199 -6.10 -21.25 -2.19
CA GLY A 199 -7.27 -20.49 -1.74
C GLY A 199 -7.25 -19.04 -2.22
N ILE A 200 -6.12 -18.35 -2.06
CA ILE A 200 -5.96 -16.97 -2.54
C ILE A 200 -6.00 -16.91 -4.09
N THR A 201 -5.37 -17.88 -4.77
CA THR A 201 -5.39 -17.98 -6.23
C THR A 201 -6.83 -18.15 -6.76
N ASN A 202 -7.63 -19.02 -6.14
CA ASN A 202 -9.04 -19.20 -6.50
C ASN A 202 -9.86 -17.93 -6.27
N SER A 203 -9.57 -17.17 -5.22
CA SER A 203 -10.22 -15.89 -4.95
C SER A 203 -9.93 -14.87 -6.06
N PHE A 204 -8.66 -14.69 -6.43
CA PHE A 204 -8.29 -13.81 -7.54
C PHE A 204 -8.81 -14.28 -8.89
N GLN A 205 -8.89 -15.61 -9.12
CA GLN A 205 -9.54 -16.15 -10.34
C GLN A 205 -11.01 -15.72 -10.42
N LYS A 206 -11.75 -15.85 -9.32
CA LYS A 206 -13.16 -15.40 -9.23
C LYS A 206 -13.27 -13.90 -9.44
N TYR A 207 -12.35 -13.14 -8.83
CA TYR A 207 -12.30 -11.68 -8.92
C TYR A 207 -12.17 -11.21 -10.37
N VAL A 208 -11.13 -11.66 -11.10
CA VAL A 208 -10.88 -11.19 -12.47
C VAL A 208 -11.98 -11.63 -13.47
N LEU A 209 -12.62 -12.79 -13.24
CA LEU A 209 -13.72 -13.25 -14.07
C LEU A 209 -15.04 -12.50 -13.81
N GLY A 210 -15.15 -11.80 -12.69
CA GLY A 210 -16.32 -10.98 -12.33
C GLY A 210 -16.29 -9.56 -12.91
N ILE A 211 -15.24 -9.17 -13.64
CA ILE A 211 -15.08 -7.82 -14.19
C ILE A 211 -15.47 -7.82 -15.67
N ASP A 212 -16.37 -6.92 -16.07
CA ASP A 212 -16.88 -6.84 -17.46
C ASP A 212 -16.00 -5.97 -18.36
N GLY A 213 -15.23 -5.03 -17.82
CA GLY A 213 -14.34 -4.15 -18.58
C GLY A 213 -12.87 -4.58 -18.56
N PRO A 214 -11.91 -3.68 -18.83
CA PRO A 214 -10.49 -4.03 -18.94
C PRO A 214 -9.93 -4.69 -17.67
N VAL A 215 -9.23 -5.80 -17.84
CA VAL A 215 -8.49 -6.51 -16.78
C VAL A 215 -7.02 -6.55 -17.15
N VAL A 216 -6.21 -5.72 -16.48
CA VAL A 216 -4.75 -5.62 -16.71
C VAL A 216 -4.04 -6.60 -15.79
N MET A 217 -3.29 -7.58 -16.35
CA MET A 217 -2.71 -8.70 -15.60
C MET A 217 -1.20 -8.83 -15.87
N CYS A 218 -0.41 -9.01 -14.81
CA CYS A 218 1.03 -9.25 -14.89
C CYS A 218 1.33 -10.68 -15.34
N VAL A 219 1.89 -10.85 -16.53
CA VAL A 219 2.25 -12.20 -17.04
C VAL A 219 3.61 -12.70 -16.54
N ASP A 220 4.38 -11.85 -15.88
CA ASP A 220 5.64 -12.27 -15.27
C ASP A 220 5.43 -12.98 -13.93
N ASP A 221 4.26 -12.81 -13.31
CA ASP A 221 3.89 -13.56 -12.12
C ASP A 221 3.42 -14.97 -12.52
N PRO A 222 4.08 -16.04 -12.04
CA PRO A 222 3.78 -17.41 -12.46
C PRO A 222 2.40 -17.87 -12.02
N THR A 223 1.86 -17.36 -10.91
CA THR A 223 0.52 -17.70 -10.43
C THR A 223 -0.53 -17.04 -11.32
N ILE A 224 -0.36 -15.76 -11.66
CA ILE A 224 -1.24 -15.04 -12.59
C ILE A 224 -1.19 -15.65 -13.99
N ALA A 225 -0.01 -16.03 -14.47
CA ALA A 225 0.15 -16.67 -15.78
C ALA A 225 -0.67 -17.97 -15.92
N GLY A 226 -0.92 -18.67 -14.81
CA GLY A 226 -1.74 -19.87 -14.72
C GLY A 226 -3.26 -19.63 -14.64
N LEU A 227 -3.72 -18.39 -14.45
CA LEU A 227 -5.14 -18.07 -14.35
C LEU A 227 -5.84 -18.15 -15.71
N VAL A 228 -7.13 -18.49 -15.68
CA VAL A 228 -8.00 -18.33 -16.84
C VAL A 228 -8.19 -16.83 -17.10
N ARG A 229 -7.83 -16.37 -18.29
CA ARG A 229 -7.91 -14.95 -18.66
C ARG A 229 -9.33 -14.59 -19.10
N PRO A 230 -9.89 -13.47 -18.62
CA PRO A 230 -11.14 -12.93 -19.16
C PRO A 230 -10.93 -12.45 -20.60
N GLN A 231 -12.03 -12.31 -21.35
CA GLN A 231 -11.98 -11.92 -22.77
C GLN A 231 -11.31 -10.55 -22.99
N GLN A 232 -11.52 -9.61 -22.07
CA GLN A 232 -10.97 -8.24 -22.09
C GLN A 232 -9.62 -8.12 -21.36
N CYS A 233 -8.88 -9.23 -21.26
CA CYS A 233 -7.57 -9.24 -20.60
C CYS A 233 -6.53 -8.46 -21.40
N VAL A 234 -5.83 -7.58 -20.72
CA VAL A 234 -4.67 -6.84 -21.20
C VAL A 234 -3.45 -7.28 -20.40
N THR A 235 -2.47 -7.89 -21.06
CA THR A 235 -1.28 -8.41 -20.38
C THR A 235 -0.15 -7.37 -20.33
N TYR A 236 0.60 -7.36 -19.23
CA TYR A 236 1.80 -6.54 -19.11
C TYR A 236 2.94 -7.31 -18.43
N GLY A 237 4.17 -6.88 -18.64
CA GLY A 237 5.36 -7.49 -18.04
C GLY A 237 6.62 -7.30 -18.87
N PHE A 238 7.69 -7.97 -18.47
CA PHE A 238 8.94 -8.08 -19.22
C PHE A 238 8.88 -9.19 -20.28
N SER A 239 7.97 -10.16 -20.09
CA SER A 239 7.78 -11.28 -21.00
C SER A 239 7.47 -10.81 -22.42
N ASN A 240 7.93 -11.58 -23.42
CA ASN A 240 7.62 -11.31 -24.81
C ASN A 240 6.13 -11.46 -25.13
N ASP A 241 5.38 -12.18 -24.30
CA ASP A 241 3.95 -12.43 -24.45
C ASP A 241 3.07 -11.30 -23.87
N ALA A 242 3.71 -10.28 -23.25
CA ALA A 242 2.99 -9.14 -22.73
C ALA A 242 2.57 -8.18 -23.85
N ARG A 243 1.29 -7.79 -23.85
CA ARG A 243 0.76 -6.75 -24.77
C ARG A 243 1.40 -5.39 -24.49
N PHE A 244 1.64 -5.05 -23.21
CA PHE A 244 2.45 -3.92 -22.77
C PHE A 244 3.76 -4.48 -22.22
N ARG A 245 4.76 -4.58 -23.06
CA ARG A 245 6.05 -5.14 -22.70
C ARG A 245 7.02 -4.05 -22.27
N CYS A 246 7.49 -4.12 -21.02
CA CYS A 246 8.60 -3.27 -20.56
C CYS A 246 9.96 -3.92 -20.85
N HIS A 247 10.94 -3.09 -21.24
CA HIS A 247 12.31 -3.52 -21.58
C HIS A 247 13.30 -2.36 -21.48
N SER A 248 14.58 -2.63 -21.70
CA SER A 248 15.65 -1.60 -21.73
C SER A 248 15.67 -0.73 -20.47
N VAL A 249 15.66 -1.38 -19.29
CA VAL A 249 15.65 -0.69 -18.00
C VAL A 249 17.08 -0.23 -17.69
N GLU A 250 17.23 1.05 -17.43
CA GLU A 250 18.48 1.69 -17.03
C GLU A 250 18.22 2.60 -15.83
N SER A 251 19.15 2.61 -14.88
CA SER A 251 19.11 3.50 -13.72
C SER A 251 20.31 4.44 -13.78
N SER A 252 20.10 5.74 -13.62
CA SER A 252 21.16 6.74 -13.60
C SER A 252 20.71 7.98 -12.83
N ASN A 253 21.59 8.48 -11.94
CA ASN A 253 21.35 9.69 -11.14
C ASN A 253 20.01 9.70 -10.40
N GLY A 254 19.66 8.59 -9.76
CA GLY A 254 18.41 8.45 -9.02
C GLY A 254 17.14 8.33 -9.86
N LEU A 255 17.27 8.28 -11.19
CA LEU A 255 16.17 8.09 -12.13
C LEU A 255 16.22 6.71 -12.77
N THR A 256 15.06 6.10 -12.98
CA THR A 256 14.90 4.88 -13.77
C THR A 256 14.28 5.24 -15.12
N SER A 257 14.93 4.81 -16.21
CA SER A 257 14.43 4.95 -17.58
C SER A 257 14.17 3.57 -18.17
N PHE A 258 13.09 3.41 -18.92
CA PHE A 258 12.77 2.17 -19.61
C PHE A 258 11.83 2.40 -20.79
N ALA A 259 11.70 1.40 -21.65
CA ALA A 259 10.78 1.42 -22.76
C ALA A 259 9.58 0.51 -22.52
N ILE A 260 8.40 0.91 -23.00
CA ILE A 260 7.21 0.06 -23.10
C ILE A 260 6.85 -0.07 -24.57
N SER A 261 6.81 -1.30 -25.08
CA SER A 261 6.27 -1.61 -26.41
C SER A 261 4.84 -2.13 -26.25
N LYS A 262 3.86 -1.41 -26.80
CA LYS A 262 2.46 -1.85 -26.85
C LYS A 262 2.21 -2.47 -28.23
N THR A 263 1.76 -3.73 -28.26
CA THR A 263 1.35 -4.43 -29.49
C THR A 263 -0.17 -4.30 -29.65
N ASP A 264 -0.62 -3.74 -30.75
CA ASP A 264 -2.03 -3.67 -31.11
C ASP A 264 -2.52 -4.96 -31.79
N GLU A 265 -3.85 -5.09 -31.98
CA GLU A 265 -4.47 -6.25 -32.66
C GLU A 265 -4.02 -6.39 -34.14
N THR A 266 -3.60 -5.27 -34.74
CA THR A 266 -3.02 -5.23 -36.11
C THR A 266 -1.55 -5.61 -36.14
N SER A 267 -0.93 -5.96 -35.01
CA SER A 267 0.52 -6.17 -34.82
C SER A 267 1.38 -4.91 -34.99
N ASP A 268 0.78 -3.73 -35.01
CA ASP A 268 1.50 -2.48 -34.95
C ASP A 268 2.08 -2.27 -33.53
N VAL A 269 3.31 -1.78 -33.47
CA VAL A 269 4.01 -1.57 -32.20
C VAL A 269 4.16 -0.07 -31.93
N VAL A 270 3.57 0.37 -30.81
CA VAL A 270 3.77 1.73 -30.30
C VAL A 270 4.79 1.66 -29.17
N ASN A 271 5.88 2.40 -29.30
CA ASN A 271 6.91 2.49 -28.28
C ASN A 271 6.77 3.78 -27.46
N MET A 272 6.87 3.63 -26.14
CA MET A 272 6.87 4.72 -25.17
C MET A 272 8.19 4.67 -24.39
N THR A 273 8.86 5.79 -24.24
CA THR A 273 10.01 5.92 -23.32
C THR A 273 9.52 6.54 -22.03
N VAL A 274 9.73 5.85 -20.93
CA VAL A 274 9.27 6.25 -19.58
C VAL A 274 10.49 6.61 -18.75
N GLN A 275 10.39 7.70 -18.00
CA GLN A 275 11.35 8.08 -16.97
C GLN A 275 10.60 8.30 -15.65
N MET A 276 11.16 7.81 -14.55
CA MET A 276 10.55 7.90 -13.22
C MET A 276 11.62 8.03 -12.13
N SER A 277 11.24 8.62 -10.99
CA SER A 277 12.07 8.67 -9.76
C SER A 277 12.00 7.39 -8.93
N LEU A 278 11.03 6.51 -9.21
CA LEU A 278 10.87 5.25 -8.51
C LEU A 278 11.98 4.26 -8.88
N ARG A 279 12.50 3.55 -7.88
CA ARG A 279 13.60 2.59 -8.04
C ARG A 279 13.09 1.15 -8.14
N GLY A 280 13.85 0.28 -8.79
CA GLY A 280 13.65 -1.16 -8.82
C GLY A 280 12.70 -1.67 -9.91
N ARG A 281 12.93 -2.93 -10.33
CA ARG A 281 12.15 -3.59 -11.39
C ARG A 281 10.67 -3.75 -11.05
N HIS A 282 10.32 -3.90 -9.77
CA HIS A 282 8.93 -3.97 -9.33
C HIS A 282 8.16 -2.68 -9.63
N ASN A 283 8.81 -1.52 -9.52
CA ASN A 283 8.18 -0.24 -9.88
C ASN A 283 8.08 -0.04 -11.39
N VAL A 284 8.97 -0.60 -12.20
CA VAL A 284 8.79 -0.68 -13.66
C VAL A 284 7.49 -1.43 -14.00
N LEU A 285 7.21 -2.53 -13.31
CA LEU A 285 5.95 -3.27 -13.47
C LEU A 285 4.74 -2.46 -13.00
N ASN A 286 4.81 -1.82 -11.83
CA ASN A 286 3.73 -0.98 -11.29
C ASN A 286 3.36 0.17 -12.24
N VAL A 287 4.37 0.86 -12.78
CA VAL A 287 4.19 1.94 -13.78
C VAL A 287 3.61 1.39 -15.08
N THR A 288 4.13 0.26 -15.57
CA THR A 288 3.60 -0.37 -16.79
C THR A 288 2.13 -0.77 -16.65
N ALA A 289 1.75 -1.30 -15.47
CA ALA A 289 0.36 -1.63 -15.15
C ALA A 289 -0.57 -0.40 -15.16
N ALA A 290 -0.14 0.68 -14.51
CA ALA A 290 -0.90 1.92 -14.45
C ALA A 290 -1.08 2.56 -15.84
N ILE A 291 -0.01 2.61 -16.66
CA ILE A 291 -0.06 3.08 -18.05
C ILE A 291 -0.97 2.19 -18.88
N ALA A 292 -0.86 0.85 -18.76
CA ALA A 292 -1.69 -0.10 -19.51
C ALA A 292 -3.18 0.08 -19.20
N MET A 293 -3.55 0.28 -17.93
CA MET A 293 -4.93 0.54 -17.52
C MET A 293 -5.41 1.90 -18.04
N ALA A 294 -4.64 2.97 -17.84
CA ALA A 294 -5.01 4.30 -18.30
C ALA A 294 -5.25 4.35 -19.82
N VAL A 295 -4.34 3.75 -20.60
CA VAL A 295 -4.49 3.65 -22.07
C VAL A 295 -5.70 2.78 -22.45
N SER A 296 -6.00 1.73 -21.70
CA SER A 296 -7.19 0.90 -21.92
C SER A 296 -8.50 1.64 -21.60
N CYS A 297 -8.43 2.66 -20.74
CA CYS A 297 -9.54 3.57 -20.44
C CYS A 297 -9.55 4.83 -21.35
N GLY A 298 -8.73 4.89 -22.40
CA GLY A 298 -8.75 5.94 -23.41
C GLY A 298 -7.82 7.13 -23.13
N VAL A 299 -6.96 7.07 -22.11
CA VAL A 299 -5.96 8.11 -21.85
C VAL A 299 -4.86 8.05 -22.94
N ASP A 300 -4.44 9.21 -23.41
CA ASP A 300 -3.34 9.30 -24.40
C ASP A 300 -2.03 8.75 -23.78
N PRO A 301 -1.31 7.86 -24.48
CA PRO A 301 -0.07 7.28 -23.97
C PRO A 301 1.00 8.32 -23.58
N GLN A 302 1.10 9.45 -24.29
CA GLN A 302 2.09 10.50 -23.99
C GLN A 302 1.71 11.26 -22.71
N VAL A 303 0.42 11.48 -22.46
CA VAL A 303 -0.07 12.06 -21.22
C VAL A 303 0.25 11.12 -20.03
N ALA A 304 0.02 9.82 -20.21
CA ALA A 304 0.35 8.84 -19.18
C ALA A 304 1.84 8.81 -18.84
N VAL A 305 2.71 8.82 -19.85
CA VAL A 305 4.17 8.88 -19.65
C VAL A 305 4.60 10.19 -18.97
N SER A 306 4.04 11.34 -19.39
CA SER A 306 4.33 12.63 -18.76
C SER A 306 3.93 12.69 -17.30
N ALA A 307 2.79 12.08 -16.94
CA ALA A 307 2.31 12.00 -15.57
C ALA A 307 3.28 11.22 -14.67
N VAL A 308 3.78 10.08 -15.17
CA VAL A 308 4.75 9.24 -14.43
C VAL A 308 6.04 10.00 -14.15
N ALA A 309 6.53 10.78 -15.10
CA ALA A 309 7.76 11.57 -14.91
C ALA A 309 7.63 12.65 -13.81
N LYS A 310 6.41 13.07 -13.49
CA LYS A 310 6.08 14.07 -12.46
C LYS A 310 5.60 13.43 -11.14
N PHE A 311 5.57 12.11 -11.05
CA PHE A 311 5.06 11.42 -9.88
C PHE A 311 6.06 11.50 -8.72
N GLY A 312 5.67 12.14 -7.61
CA GLY A 312 6.51 12.39 -6.44
C GLY A 312 6.71 11.18 -5.52
N GLY A 313 5.94 10.10 -5.74
CA GLY A 313 6.00 8.91 -4.90
C GLY A 313 4.79 8.76 -3.97
N VAL A 314 4.89 7.79 -3.09
CA VAL A 314 3.89 7.49 -2.05
C VAL A 314 4.62 7.42 -0.72
N GLY A 315 4.04 7.96 0.32
CA GLY A 315 4.59 7.88 1.67
C GLY A 315 4.89 6.43 2.07
N ARG A 316 6.01 6.24 2.71
CA ARG A 316 6.49 4.93 3.16
C ARG A 316 6.73 3.91 2.02
N ARG A 317 7.09 4.36 0.81
CA ARG A 317 7.48 3.50 -0.32
C ARG A 317 8.80 3.99 -0.90
N PHE A 318 9.90 3.52 -0.32
CA PHE A 318 11.26 4.02 -0.54
C PHE A 318 11.32 5.55 -0.37
N GLU A 319 10.69 6.04 0.67
CA GLU A 319 10.60 7.47 0.97
C GLU A 319 11.91 7.95 1.60
N ILE A 320 12.59 8.87 0.93
CA ILE A 320 13.79 9.50 1.49
C ILE A 320 13.34 10.56 2.50
N ILE A 321 13.63 10.31 3.78
CA ILE A 321 13.27 11.19 4.88
C ILE A 321 14.32 12.30 5.07
N GLY A 322 15.57 12.00 4.79
CA GLY A 322 16.65 13.00 4.87
C GLY A 322 18.03 12.43 4.56
N GLU A 323 18.98 13.36 4.42
CA GLU A 323 20.38 13.05 4.23
C GLU A 323 21.21 13.90 5.21
N VAL A 324 22.01 13.25 6.04
CA VAL A 324 22.88 13.89 7.02
C VAL A 324 24.22 13.13 7.06
N ASP A 325 25.35 13.85 7.11
CA ASP A 325 26.70 13.29 7.12
C ASP A 325 26.99 12.32 5.96
N ASP A 326 26.46 12.61 4.78
CA ASP A 326 26.58 11.76 3.58
C ASP A 326 25.93 10.38 3.77
N ILE A 327 24.88 10.30 4.62
CA ILE A 327 24.06 9.10 4.85
C ILE A 327 22.62 9.42 4.48
N THR A 328 22.03 8.59 3.61
CA THR A 328 20.63 8.70 3.21
C THR A 328 19.76 7.84 4.12
N PHE A 329 18.72 8.41 4.71
CA PHE A 329 17.75 7.71 5.57
C PHE A 329 16.41 7.55 4.84
N VAL A 330 15.94 6.29 4.77
CA VAL A 330 14.76 5.90 3.99
C VAL A 330 13.76 5.17 4.88
N ASP A 331 12.46 5.44 4.70
CA ASP A 331 11.36 4.63 5.25
C ASP A 331 10.70 3.82 4.14
N ASP A 332 10.41 2.54 4.43
CA ASP A 332 9.65 1.66 3.55
C ASP A 332 8.68 0.77 4.35
N TYR A 333 7.48 0.60 3.84
CA TYR A 333 6.44 -0.22 4.45
C TYR A 333 6.65 -1.73 4.26
N ALA A 334 7.67 -2.15 3.51
CA ALA A 334 7.98 -3.56 3.23
C ALA A 334 8.06 -4.37 4.52
N HIS A 335 7.31 -5.46 4.58
CA HIS A 335 7.22 -6.31 5.76
C HIS A 335 7.11 -7.80 5.42
N LEU A 336 7.02 -8.15 4.14
CA LEU A 336 7.05 -9.52 3.64
C LEU A 336 8.40 -9.84 2.96
N PRO A 337 8.84 -11.09 2.94
CA PRO A 337 10.17 -11.46 2.42
C PRO A 337 10.45 -10.95 1.00
N ARG A 338 9.47 -11.07 0.09
CA ARG A 338 9.61 -10.61 -1.30
C ARG A 338 9.63 -9.09 -1.44
N GLU A 339 8.89 -8.38 -0.59
CA GLU A 339 8.92 -6.91 -0.55
C GLU A 339 10.29 -6.41 -0.11
N ILE A 340 10.81 -6.97 1.00
CA ILE A 340 12.14 -6.64 1.53
C ILE A 340 13.22 -6.91 0.47
N ALA A 341 13.21 -8.08 -0.15
CA ALA A 341 14.15 -8.43 -1.21
C ALA A 341 14.07 -7.43 -2.39
N ALA A 342 12.87 -6.99 -2.78
CA ALA A 342 12.69 -6.02 -3.84
C ALA A 342 13.24 -4.63 -3.47
N VAL A 343 13.04 -4.18 -2.23
CA VAL A 343 13.58 -2.91 -1.69
C VAL A 343 15.10 -2.97 -1.60
N MET A 344 15.68 -4.06 -1.07
CA MET A 344 17.13 -4.25 -0.99
C MET A 344 17.77 -4.26 -2.38
N SER A 345 17.18 -5.00 -3.32
CA SER A 345 17.67 -5.06 -4.70
C SER A 345 17.56 -3.69 -5.39
N ALA A 346 16.49 -2.93 -5.14
CA ALA A 346 16.33 -1.58 -5.67
C ALA A 346 17.43 -0.63 -5.16
N ALA A 347 17.77 -0.70 -3.88
CA ALA A 347 18.86 0.09 -3.29
C ALA A 347 20.23 -0.34 -3.85
N LYS A 348 20.49 -1.65 -3.90
CA LYS A 348 21.78 -2.20 -4.35
C LYS A 348 22.07 -1.94 -5.83
N THR A 349 21.04 -1.92 -6.66
CA THR A 349 21.16 -1.70 -8.12
C THR A 349 20.95 -0.25 -8.54
N SER A 350 20.69 0.64 -7.59
CA SER A 350 20.61 2.08 -7.84
C SER A 350 21.97 2.63 -8.23
N ASP A 351 21.98 3.59 -9.19
CA ASP A 351 23.19 4.36 -9.55
C ASP A 351 23.30 5.63 -8.68
N ASP A 352 22.85 5.54 -7.44
CA ASP A 352 23.06 6.55 -6.41
C ASP A 352 24.49 6.43 -5.85
N HIS A 353 24.94 7.43 -5.13
CA HIS A 353 26.30 7.47 -4.56
C HIS A 353 26.52 6.53 -3.37
N TRP A 354 25.58 5.66 -3.06
CA TRP A 354 25.64 4.75 -1.90
C TRP A 354 26.64 3.62 -2.11
N GLU A 355 27.46 3.36 -1.10
CA GLU A 355 28.42 2.26 -1.11
C GLU A 355 27.92 1.02 -0.35
N ARG A 356 27.09 1.24 0.70
CA ARG A 356 26.51 0.16 1.51
C ARG A 356 25.01 0.34 1.69
N VAL A 357 24.32 -0.78 1.79
CA VAL A 357 22.91 -0.87 2.14
C VAL A 357 22.79 -1.39 3.58
N VAL A 358 22.26 -0.56 4.46
CA VAL A 358 21.96 -0.90 5.85
C VAL A 358 20.45 -1.10 6.00
N ALA A 359 20.05 -2.34 6.25
CA ALA A 359 18.65 -2.71 6.43
C ALA A 359 18.29 -2.72 7.92
N VAL A 360 17.25 -2.01 8.33
CA VAL A 360 16.68 -2.08 9.68
C VAL A 360 15.26 -2.57 9.57
N PHE A 361 14.97 -3.75 10.11
CA PHE A 361 13.67 -4.41 9.92
C PHE A 361 12.96 -4.68 11.24
N GLN A 362 11.69 -4.28 11.30
CA GLN A 362 10.77 -4.61 12.38
C GLN A 362 9.74 -5.65 11.89
N PRO A 363 9.89 -6.93 12.29
CA PRO A 363 8.86 -7.93 12.01
C PRO A 363 7.52 -7.54 12.63
N ASN A 364 6.42 -8.01 12.06
CA ASN A 364 5.10 -7.70 12.59
C ASN A 364 4.22 -8.95 12.72
N ARG A 365 3.30 -8.90 13.70
CA ARG A 365 2.32 -9.95 14.03
C ARG A 365 2.97 -11.25 14.50
N TYR A 366 2.75 -11.62 15.75
CA TYR A 366 3.30 -12.84 16.35
C TYR A 366 2.84 -14.13 15.63
N ASN A 367 1.57 -14.21 15.22
CA ASN A 367 1.04 -15.34 14.44
C ASN A 367 1.74 -15.49 13.07
N ARG A 368 2.00 -14.38 12.35
CA ARG A 368 2.76 -14.41 11.09
C ARG A 368 4.17 -14.92 11.33
N MET A 369 4.88 -14.37 12.31
CA MET A 369 6.27 -14.76 12.58
C MET A 369 6.41 -16.21 13.03
N ALA A 370 5.41 -16.74 13.74
CA ALA A 370 5.38 -18.16 14.14
C ALA A 370 5.35 -19.11 12.93
N VAL A 371 4.75 -18.69 11.81
CA VAL A 371 4.58 -19.54 10.61
C VAL A 371 5.63 -19.22 9.54
N MET A 372 5.92 -17.93 9.28
CA MET A 372 6.65 -17.47 8.10
C MET A 372 8.09 -17.03 8.38
N SER A 373 8.58 -17.02 9.63
CA SER A 373 9.93 -16.52 9.94
C SER A 373 11.04 -17.19 9.12
N HIS A 374 10.87 -18.45 8.74
CA HIS A 374 11.81 -19.19 7.91
C HIS A 374 11.87 -18.73 6.44
N GLU A 375 10.87 -18.00 5.95
CA GLU A 375 10.81 -17.48 4.57
C GLU A 375 11.72 -16.27 4.37
N TYR A 376 12.16 -15.61 5.46
CA TYR A 376 13.04 -14.43 5.37
C TYR A 376 14.50 -14.80 5.04
N VAL A 377 14.82 -16.05 4.86
CA VAL A 377 16.18 -16.57 4.64
C VAL A 377 16.97 -15.81 3.55
N ASN A 378 16.35 -15.38 2.48
CA ASN A 378 16.98 -14.66 1.36
C ASN A 378 16.49 -13.19 1.22
N ALA A 379 15.73 -12.68 2.18
CA ALA A 379 15.13 -11.34 2.06
C ALA A 379 16.17 -10.21 2.06
N PHE A 380 17.34 -10.43 2.67
CA PHE A 380 18.35 -9.40 2.91
C PHE A 380 19.66 -9.65 2.16
N VAL A 381 19.69 -10.47 1.11
CA VAL A 381 20.94 -10.84 0.39
C VAL A 381 21.67 -9.65 -0.22
N ASP A 382 20.96 -8.59 -0.58
CA ASP A 382 21.50 -7.37 -1.15
C ASP A 382 21.86 -6.31 -0.09
N ALA A 383 21.61 -6.57 1.20
CA ALA A 383 22.03 -5.70 2.29
C ALA A 383 23.46 -6.04 2.76
N ASP A 384 24.27 -5.02 3.05
CA ASP A 384 25.61 -5.17 3.61
C ASP A 384 25.57 -5.31 5.13
N VAL A 385 24.60 -4.67 5.79
CA VAL A 385 24.34 -4.76 7.23
C VAL A 385 22.85 -4.93 7.47
N VAL A 386 22.46 -5.83 8.37
CA VAL A 386 21.06 -6.07 8.73
C VAL A 386 20.86 -5.90 10.24
N VAL A 387 19.91 -5.12 10.64
CA VAL A 387 19.49 -4.97 12.04
C VAL A 387 18.03 -5.41 12.14
N ILE A 388 17.78 -6.41 12.97
CA ILE A 388 16.41 -6.90 13.23
C ILE A 388 16.03 -6.47 14.65
N THR A 389 14.87 -5.80 14.80
CA THR A 389 14.30 -5.49 16.12
C THR A 389 13.21 -6.49 16.52
N ASP A 390 12.57 -6.31 17.68
CA ASP A 390 11.53 -7.24 18.11
C ASP A 390 10.20 -6.98 17.37
N ILE A 391 9.25 -7.88 17.55
CA ILE A 391 8.00 -7.94 16.78
C ILE A 391 7.04 -6.82 17.21
N TYR A 392 6.60 -6.03 16.23
CA TYR A 392 5.45 -5.15 16.39
C TYR A 392 4.16 -5.96 16.41
N ALA A 393 3.42 -5.89 17.50
CA ALA A 393 2.27 -6.78 17.74
C ALA A 393 1.14 -6.63 16.71
N SER A 394 0.88 -5.42 16.23
CA SER A 394 -0.18 -5.13 15.23
C SER A 394 -1.52 -5.80 15.56
N GLY A 395 -1.94 -5.72 16.83
CA GLY A 395 -3.20 -6.30 17.31
C GLY A 395 -3.16 -7.81 17.62
N THR A 396 -2.04 -8.50 17.39
CA THR A 396 -1.89 -9.92 17.77
C THR A 396 -1.35 -10.08 19.19
N GLN A 397 -1.71 -11.18 19.85
CA GLN A 397 -1.19 -11.51 21.17
C GLN A 397 0.25 -12.02 21.07
N LYS A 398 1.06 -11.67 22.08
CA LYS A 398 2.42 -12.20 22.22
C LYS A 398 2.38 -13.71 22.37
N ILE A 399 3.23 -14.41 21.60
CA ILE A 399 3.40 -15.86 21.67
C ILE A 399 4.77 -16.13 22.30
N GLU A 400 4.84 -16.95 23.33
CA GLU A 400 6.08 -17.31 24.02
C GLU A 400 7.08 -17.97 23.04
N GLY A 401 8.32 -17.54 23.06
CA GLY A 401 9.39 -18.03 22.17
C GLY A 401 9.37 -17.45 20.75
N ILE A 402 8.35 -16.67 20.36
CA ILE A 402 8.29 -15.97 19.06
C ILE A 402 8.82 -14.55 19.24
N THR A 403 9.95 -14.24 18.63
CA THR A 403 10.62 -12.93 18.67
C THR A 403 11.25 -12.62 17.30
N GLY A 404 11.70 -11.40 17.09
CA GLY A 404 12.44 -11.01 15.88
C GLY A 404 13.72 -11.82 15.63
N ARG A 405 14.25 -12.46 16.67
CA ARG A 405 15.41 -13.33 16.58
C ARG A 405 15.21 -14.50 15.61
N LEU A 406 14.00 -14.97 15.40
CA LEU A 406 13.71 -16.03 14.42
C LEU A 406 14.11 -15.62 13.00
N VAL A 407 13.98 -14.34 12.64
CA VAL A 407 14.45 -13.82 11.33
C VAL A 407 15.97 -13.83 11.29
N VAL A 408 16.65 -13.42 12.37
CA VAL A 408 18.13 -13.48 12.47
C VAL A 408 18.61 -14.90 12.25
N GLU A 409 18.00 -15.87 12.92
CA GLU A 409 18.36 -17.29 12.82
C GLU A 409 18.13 -17.83 11.40
N ALA A 410 17.00 -17.48 10.77
CA ALA A 410 16.72 -17.87 9.38
C ALA A 410 17.77 -17.32 8.40
N VAL A 411 18.12 -16.04 8.51
CA VAL A 411 19.14 -15.42 7.64
C VAL A 411 20.51 -16.06 7.86
N LEU A 412 20.96 -16.21 9.11
CA LEU A 412 22.28 -16.77 9.43
C LEU A 412 22.39 -18.25 9.09
N GLN A 413 21.29 -19.00 9.08
CA GLN A 413 21.29 -20.39 8.64
C GLN A 413 21.67 -20.54 7.17
N ALA A 414 21.19 -19.64 6.30
CA ALA A 414 21.51 -19.68 4.86
C ALA A 414 22.76 -18.86 4.52
N HIS A 415 23.02 -17.79 5.26
CA HIS A 415 24.10 -16.83 5.02
C HIS A 415 24.95 -16.63 6.30
N PRO A 416 25.78 -17.61 6.69
CA PRO A 416 26.53 -17.61 7.97
C PRO A 416 27.52 -16.44 8.13
N HIS A 417 27.87 -15.76 7.03
CA HIS A 417 28.80 -14.63 7.02
C HIS A 417 28.11 -13.28 6.91
N ALA A 418 26.78 -13.24 6.84
CA ALA A 418 26.02 -11.99 6.80
C ALA A 418 26.21 -11.19 8.11
N GLN A 419 26.34 -9.88 7.98
CA GLN A 419 26.41 -8.99 9.15
C GLN A 419 24.99 -8.72 9.65
N VAL A 420 24.51 -9.57 10.54
CA VAL A 420 23.15 -9.49 11.10
C VAL A 420 23.22 -9.26 12.60
N PHE A 421 22.51 -8.23 13.05
CA PHE A 421 22.38 -7.86 14.45
C PHE A 421 20.94 -8.02 14.91
N TRP A 422 20.76 -8.46 16.16
CA TRP A 422 19.47 -8.41 16.83
C TRP A 422 19.49 -7.35 17.93
N HIS A 423 18.62 -6.34 17.83
CA HIS A 423 18.44 -5.30 18.82
C HIS A 423 16.95 -5.21 19.19
N ALA A 424 16.56 -5.84 20.31
CA ALA A 424 15.16 -6.02 20.67
C ALA A 424 14.46 -4.72 21.11
N GLU A 425 15.22 -3.81 21.76
CA GLU A 425 14.67 -2.64 22.42
C GLU A 425 14.48 -1.49 21.43
N ARG A 426 13.21 -1.15 21.13
CA ARG A 426 12.86 -0.07 20.16
C ARG A 426 13.38 1.30 20.62
N ASP A 427 13.30 1.60 21.92
CA ASP A 427 13.65 2.92 22.48
C ASP A 427 15.13 3.27 22.32
N SER A 428 16.04 2.28 22.24
CA SER A 428 17.47 2.48 22.04
C SER A 428 17.95 2.12 20.63
N LEU A 429 17.02 1.83 19.70
CA LEU A 429 17.35 1.38 18.36
C LEU A 429 18.05 2.49 17.56
N ALA A 430 17.63 3.74 17.71
CA ALA A 430 18.23 4.88 17.01
C ALA A 430 19.71 5.06 17.37
N GLU A 431 20.04 5.03 18.68
CA GLU A 431 21.44 5.11 19.12
C GLU A 431 22.28 3.94 18.62
N PHE A 432 21.70 2.72 18.62
CA PHE A 432 22.40 1.52 18.13
C PHE A 432 22.68 1.62 16.63
N VAL A 433 21.69 1.96 15.82
CA VAL A 433 21.84 2.10 14.36
C VAL A 433 22.78 3.26 14.01
N ASN A 434 22.71 4.38 14.77
CA ASN A 434 23.61 5.52 14.57
C ASN A 434 25.11 5.18 14.74
N GLN A 435 25.45 4.16 15.55
CA GLN A 435 26.82 3.67 15.68
C GLN A 435 27.30 2.77 14.54
N LEU A 436 26.36 2.20 13.78
CA LEU A 436 26.67 1.26 12.68
C LEU A 436 26.79 1.95 11.31
N VAL A 437 26.01 3.01 11.10
CA VAL A 437 25.97 3.72 9.82
C VAL A 437 27.19 4.58 9.59
N GLN A 438 27.62 4.69 8.34
CA GLN A 438 28.83 5.39 7.91
C GLN A 438 28.51 6.30 6.71
N PRO A 439 29.34 7.31 6.41
CA PRO A 439 29.19 8.10 5.18
C PRO A 439 29.04 7.22 3.95
N ARG A 440 28.16 7.61 3.04
CA ARG A 440 27.79 6.90 1.82
C ARG A 440 26.98 5.62 2.04
N ASP A 441 26.36 5.46 3.21
CA ASP A 441 25.35 4.44 3.44
C ASP A 441 23.96 4.93 3.00
N VAL A 442 23.14 3.99 2.53
CA VAL A 442 21.68 4.12 2.58
C VAL A 442 21.14 3.26 3.72
N CYS A 443 20.51 3.88 4.71
CA CYS A 443 19.89 3.21 5.84
C CYS A 443 18.38 3.16 5.64
N ILE A 444 17.84 1.95 5.48
CA ILE A 444 16.44 1.72 5.12
C ILE A 444 15.73 1.06 6.30
N SER A 445 14.78 1.77 6.88
CA SER A 445 13.87 1.25 7.89
C SER A 445 12.68 0.58 7.21
N MET A 446 12.38 -0.67 7.61
CA MET A 446 11.32 -1.47 6.99
C MET A 446 10.38 -2.07 8.03
N GLY A 447 9.09 -1.97 7.76
CA GLY A 447 8.03 -2.51 8.61
C GLY A 447 6.77 -1.67 8.63
N CYS A 448 5.69 -2.19 9.20
CA CYS A 448 4.39 -1.52 9.27
C CYS A 448 4.06 -0.98 10.68
N GLY A 449 5.04 -0.96 11.59
CA GLY A 449 4.91 -0.48 12.96
C GLY A 449 5.63 0.85 13.18
N ASP A 450 5.96 1.13 14.44
CA ASP A 450 6.62 2.34 14.89
C ASP A 450 8.07 2.51 14.41
N ILE A 451 8.57 1.56 13.64
CA ILE A 451 9.84 1.67 12.91
C ILE A 451 9.84 2.85 11.91
N GLU A 452 8.66 3.29 11.48
CA GLU A 452 8.49 4.45 10.59
C GLU A 452 9.11 5.74 11.12
N TYR A 453 9.23 5.87 12.44
CA TYR A 453 9.82 7.07 13.07
C TYR A 453 11.35 7.01 13.11
N LEU A 454 11.96 5.83 12.92
CA LEU A 454 13.41 5.66 13.05
C LEU A 454 14.24 6.55 12.10
N PRO A 455 13.91 6.73 10.80
CA PRO A 455 14.66 7.62 9.94
C PRO A 455 14.71 9.06 10.45
N GLN A 456 13.58 9.60 10.91
CA GLN A 456 13.50 10.95 11.46
C GLN A 456 14.25 11.07 12.79
N GLU A 457 14.20 10.05 13.65
CA GLU A 457 14.98 9.98 14.90
C GLU A 457 16.48 10.04 14.60
N LEU A 458 16.95 9.30 13.58
CA LEU A 458 18.36 9.28 13.16
C LEU A 458 18.82 10.63 12.57
N VAL A 459 17.99 11.23 11.71
CA VAL A 459 18.24 12.58 11.16
C VAL A 459 18.36 13.61 12.29
N SER A 460 17.42 13.60 13.25
CA SER A 460 17.44 14.52 14.40
C SER A 460 18.67 14.31 15.28
N LEU A 461 18.98 13.05 15.62
CA LEU A 461 20.14 12.70 16.48
C LEU A 461 21.47 13.20 15.90
N ARG A 462 21.64 13.15 14.57
CA ARG A 462 22.86 13.61 13.89
C ARG A 462 22.89 15.12 13.71
N SER A 463 21.75 15.72 13.39
CA SER A 463 21.66 17.18 13.24
C SER A 463 21.93 17.91 14.53
N ASP A 464 21.46 17.40 15.67
CA ASP A 464 21.70 17.99 17.01
C ASP A 464 23.14 17.77 17.47
N GLY A 465 23.77 16.64 17.09
CA GLY A 465 25.17 16.34 17.40
C GLY A 465 26.17 17.21 16.63
N ALA A 466 25.79 17.76 15.49
CA ALA A 466 26.63 18.68 14.69
C ALA A 466 26.63 20.15 15.24
N ALA A 467 25.74 20.46 16.21
CA ALA A 467 25.60 21.79 16.81
C ALA A 467 26.45 21.99 18.10
N ILE A 468 27.26 21.00 18.50
CA ILE A 468 28.20 21.04 19.64
C ILE A 468 29.62 21.00 19.09
#